data_201359467d89d261e2e7c1c360d1daa1
#
_entry.id   201359467d89d261e2e7c1c360d1daa1
#
_cell.length_a   1.000
_cell.length_b   1.000
_cell.length_c   1.000
_cell.angle_alpha   90.00
_cell.angle_beta   90.00
_cell.angle_gamma   90.00
#
_symmetry.space_group_name_H-M   'P 1'
#
loop_
_entity.id
_entity.type
_entity.pdbx_description
1 polymer ?
#
loop_
_entity_poly.entity_id
_entity_poly.type
_entity_poly.pdbx_seq_one_letter_code
_entity_poly.pdbx_strand_id
1 'polypeptide(L)'
;GIDMVMVPGDVTKNGYTYREFIETFKEAINEGSIPMSRIDDAVSRILTVKKDMGLLDNAFRNDRSLLASVGSDEHRALARQAVKESVVMLKNSESTLPLSKNATRIVVAGRGADNVGMQCGGWSISWQGSHGDITPGTTIFEGVQELVSENTEVQLSIDGTASSGADAVIVVIGEDPYAEMVGDRENLNLSEADIAVLNTVKSSGVPMVVVLLSGRPMIINEVLNDADGFLAAWLPGTEGGGIVDVIFGEHNPSGKLSVTWPASMEQIPINSGDSEYEPLFPLGFGLNY
;
A
#
# COMPACT_ATOMS: atom_id res chain seq x y z
N GLY A 1 -10.49 24.79 19.34
CA GLY A 1 -11.65 24.74 18.45
C GLY A 1 -11.25 24.47 17.01
N ILE A 2 -12.22 24.22 16.17
CA ILE A 2 -12.03 24.04 14.72
C ILE A 2 -12.19 25.42 14.07
N ASP A 3 -11.19 25.89 13.34
CA ASP A 3 -11.20 27.20 12.68
C ASP A 3 -11.72 27.14 11.24
N MET A 4 -11.52 25.99 10.57
CA MET A 4 -12.04 25.71 9.24
C MET A 4 -12.83 24.41 9.28
N VAL A 5 -14.05 24.44 8.72
CA VAL A 5 -14.93 23.26 8.68
C VAL A 5 -15.02 22.77 7.25
N MET A 6 -14.75 21.49 7.03
CA MET A 6 -14.95 20.84 5.75
C MET A 6 -16.34 20.22 5.71
N VAL A 7 -17.23 20.81 4.89
CA VAL A 7 -18.56 20.29 4.62
C VAL A 7 -18.62 19.93 3.15
N PRO A 8 -18.88 18.66 2.78
CA PRO A 8 -18.99 18.27 1.39
C PRO A 8 -20.17 18.97 0.72
N GLY A 9 -20.13 19.05 -0.62
CA GLY A 9 -21.21 19.62 -1.41
C GLY A 9 -22.49 18.80 -1.35
N ASP A 10 -23.37 18.95 -2.31
CA ASP A 10 -24.76 18.43 -2.36
C ASP A 10 -24.94 16.90 -2.31
N VAL A 11 -23.92 16.12 -1.93
CA VAL A 11 -23.88 14.65 -2.09
C VAL A 11 -23.95 13.89 -0.77
N THR A 12 -24.28 14.53 0.35
CA THR A 12 -24.39 13.77 1.60
C THR A 12 -25.71 13.00 1.65
N LYS A 13 -25.64 11.70 1.83
CA LYS A 13 -26.81 10.83 2.09
C LYS A 13 -27.68 11.30 3.27
N ASN A 14 -27.22 12.26 4.06
CA ASN A 14 -27.87 12.81 5.23
C ASN A 14 -28.43 14.24 5.02
N GLY A 15 -28.40 14.76 3.78
CA GLY A 15 -29.06 16.03 3.44
C GLY A 15 -28.41 17.30 3.97
N TYR A 16 -27.24 17.23 4.61
CA TYR A 16 -26.53 18.42 5.07
C TYR A 16 -25.54 18.91 4.00
N THR A 17 -25.81 20.12 3.49
CA THR A 17 -24.96 20.77 2.50
C THR A 17 -24.13 21.89 3.15
N TYR A 18 -23.04 22.31 2.47
CA TYR A 18 -22.26 23.46 2.94
C TYR A 18 -23.12 24.76 3.04
N ARG A 19 -24.16 24.86 2.24
CA ARG A 19 -25.09 26.03 2.26
C ARG A 19 -25.92 26.04 3.53
N GLU A 20 -26.51 24.91 3.89
CA GLU A 20 -27.24 24.72 5.13
C GLU A 20 -26.33 24.95 6.34
N PHE A 21 -25.08 24.43 6.29
CA PHE A 21 -24.11 24.73 7.32
C PHE A 21 -23.88 26.24 7.51
N ILE A 22 -23.68 26.98 6.41
CA ILE A 22 -23.45 28.44 6.46
C ILE A 22 -24.64 29.15 7.08
N GLU A 23 -25.87 28.81 6.69
CA GLU A 23 -27.07 29.46 7.22
C GLU A 23 -27.26 29.13 8.71
N THR A 24 -27.19 27.87 9.10
CA THR A 24 -27.26 27.43 10.52
C THR A 24 -26.16 28.09 11.36
N PHE A 25 -24.96 28.21 10.82
CA PHE A 25 -23.83 28.83 11.50
C PHE A 25 -24.06 30.33 11.74
N LYS A 26 -24.62 31.06 10.74
CA LYS A 26 -25.04 32.47 10.89
C LYS A 26 -26.15 32.64 11.92
N GLU A 27 -27.15 31.75 11.92
CA GLU A 27 -28.22 31.74 12.91
C GLU A 27 -27.67 31.58 14.33
N ALA A 28 -26.79 30.59 14.55
CA ALA A 28 -26.15 30.33 15.84
C ALA A 28 -25.32 31.53 16.36
N ILE A 29 -24.71 32.32 15.47
CA ILE A 29 -24.00 33.53 15.81
C ILE A 29 -25.01 34.63 16.21
N ASN A 30 -26.09 34.83 15.42
CA ASN A 30 -27.10 35.84 15.68
C ASN A 30 -27.86 35.58 17.00
N GLU A 31 -28.06 34.32 17.35
CA GLU A 31 -28.69 33.92 18.61
C GLU A 31 -27.73 33.97 19.82
N GLY A 32 -26.44 34.23 19.58
CA GLY A 32 -25.42 34.29 20.62
C GLY A 32 -24.92 32.92 21.11
N SER A 33 -25.32 31.83 20.48
CA SER A 33 -24.81 30.47 20.78
C SER A 33 -23.35 30.34 20.43
N ILE A 34 -22.87 31.07 19.43
CA ILE A 34 -21.46 31.21 19.05
C ILE A 34 -21.07 32.67 19.21
N PRO A 35 -20.15 32.99 20.15
CA PRO A 35 -19.75 34.38 20.35
C PRO A 35 -18.87 34.89 19.18
N MET A 36 -19.06 36.17 18.80
CA MET A 36 -18.25 36.81 17.75
C MET A 36 -16.74 36.69 18.01
N SER A 37 -16.32 36.76 19.29
CA SER A 37 -14.90 36.59 19.64
C SER A 37 -14.31 35.26 19.17
N ARG A 38 -15.11 34.19 19.11
CA ARG A 38 -14.69 32.90 18.56
C ARG A 38 -14.51 32.98 17.03
N ILE A 39 -15.36 33.74 16.36
CA ILE A 39 -15.24 33.95 14.92
C ILE A 39 -14.00 34.77 14.59
N ASP A 40 -13.78 35.85 15.33
CA ASP A 40 -12.61 36.73 15.17
C ASP A 40 -11.30 35.97 15.42
N ASP A 41 -11.27 35.08 16.41
CA ASP A 41 -10.12 34.20 16.67
C ASP A 41 -9.85 33.26 15.50
N ALA A 42 -10.86 32.56 14.95
CA ALA A 42 -10.74 31.71 13.80
C ALA A 42 -10.24 32.43 12.55
N VAL A 43 -10.87 33.58 12.24
CA VAL A 43 -10.52 34.41 11.09
C VAL A 43 -9.09 34.94 11.24
N SER A 44 -8.70 35.38 12.42
CA SER A 44 -7.34 35.88 12.71
C SER A 44 -6.30 34.84 12.45
N ARG A 45 -6.51 33.57 12.88
CA ARG A 45 -5.58 32.46 12.63
C ARG A 45 -5.44 32.19 11.13
N ILE A 46 -6.55 32.12 10.40
CA ILE A 46 -6.56 31.87 8.96
C ILE A 46 -5.83 32.99 8.21
N LEU A 47 -6.14 34.24 8.54
CA LEU A 47 -5.52 35.39 7.89
C LEU A 47 -4.03 35.52 8.23
N THR A 48 -3.63 35.18 9.44
CA THR A 48 -2.21 35.14 9.83
C THR A 48 -1.42 34.20 8.95
N VAL A 49 -1.89 32.96 8.79
CA VAL A 49 -1.22 31.99 7.91
C VAL A 49 -1.17 32.48 6.47
N LYS A 50 -2.27 33.02 5.94
CA LYS A 50 -2.30 33.59 4.58
C LYS A 50 -1.32 34.75 4.40
N LYS A 51 -1.19 35.61 5.41
CA LYS A 51 -0.22 36.71 5.40
C LYS A 51 1.20 36.20 5.41
N ASP A 52 1.52 35.28 6.32
CA ASP A 52 2.87 34.73 6.46
C ASP A 52 3.31 33.97 5.19
N MET A 53 2.36 33.37 4.48
CA MET A 53 2.60 32.77 3.16
C MET A 53 2.66 33.79 2.02
N GLY A 54 2.43 35.10 2.28
CA GLY A 54 2.42 36.15 1.24
C GLY A 54 1.21 36.12 0.32
N LEU A 55 0.14 35.39 0.65
CA LEU A 55 -1.05 35.26 -0.20
C LEU A 55 -1.92 36.51 -0.20
N LEU A 56 -1.79 37.40 0.79
CA LEU A 56 -2.49 38.69 0.82
C LEU A 56 -1.85 39.69 -0.13
N ASP A 57 -0.56 39.59 -0.38
CA ASP A 57 0.18 40.46 -1.30
C ASP A 57 0.14 39.93 -2.75
N ASN A 58 0.14 38.62 -2.90
CA ASN A 58 0.07 37.94 -4.21
C ASN A 58 -0.70 36.61 -4.08
N ALA A 59 -2.01 36.63 -4.31
CA ALA A 59 -2.87 35.45 -4.23
C ALA A 59 -2.50 34.35 -5.25
N PHE A 60 -1.79 34.69 -6.30
CA PHE A 60 -1.37 33.75 -7.36
C PHE A 60 0.15 33.47 -7.32
N ARG A 61 0.76 33.64 -6.16
CA ARG A 61 2.16 33.30 -5.98
C ARG A 61 2.37 31.81 -6.30
N ASN A 62 3.02 31.56 -7.43
CA ASN A 62 3.18 30.24 -7.99
C ASN A 62 4.68 30.01 -8.25
N ASP A 63 5.38 29.52 -7.25
CA ASP A 63 6.75 29.04 -7.41
C ASP A 63 6.71 27.60 -7.96
N ARG A 64 7.13 27.45 -9.22
CA ARG A 64 7.20 26.16 -9.90
C ARG A 64 8.61 25.60 -9.99
N SER A 65 9.57 26.20 -9.30
CA SER A 65 10.98 25.78 -9.35
C SER A 65 11.18 24.30 -8.95
N LEU A 66 10.36 23.80 -8.02
CA LEU A 66 10.44 22.43 -7.56
C LEU A 66 9.74 21.39 -8.45
N LEU A 67 8.99 21.83 -9.48
CA LEU A 67 8.32 20.86 -10.38
C LEU A 67 9.32 19.93 -11.09
N ALA A 68 10.51 20.43 -11.41
CA ALA A 68 11.55 19.64 -12.06
C ALA A 68 12.13 18.53 -11.17
N SER A 69 11.96 18.61 -9.85
CA SER A 69 12.43 17.58 -8.91
C SER A 69 11.39 16.52 -8.59
N VAL A 70 10.12 16.75 -8.99
CA VAL A 70 9.06 15.74 -8.78
C VAL A 70 9.34 14.50 -9.62
N GLY A 71 9.51 13.35 -8.96
CA GLY A 71 9.83 12.10 -9.63
C GLY A 71 11.25 12.02 -10.17
N SER A 72 12.17 12.87 -9.68
CA SER A 72 13.61 12.77 -10.02
C SER A 72 14.19 11.43 -9.55
N ASP A 73 15.36 11.07 -10.10
CA ASP A 73 16.06 9.83 -9.74
C ASP A 73 16.36 9.76 -8.24
N GLU A 74 16.67 10.89 -7.59
CA GLU A 74 16.91 10.97 -6.15
C GLU A 74 15.61 10.70 -5.36
N HIS A 75 14.46 11.24 -5.81
CA HIS A 75 13.16 10.98 -5.18
C HIS A 75 12.76 9.52 -5.36
N ARG A 76 12.95 8.94 -6.52
CA ARG A 76 12.69 7.52 -6.78
C ARG A 76 13.61 6.61 -5.97
N ALA A 77 14.90 6.93 -5.88
CA ALA A 77 15.85 6.19 -5.06
C ALA A 77 15.43 6.19 -3.56
N LEU A 78 14.98 7.36 -3.05
CA LEU A 78 14.47 7.47 -1.68
C LEU A 78 13.19 6.65 -1.49
N ALA A 79 12.25 6.70 -2.44
CA ALA A 79 11.03 5.90 -2.39
C ALA A 79 11.36 4.39 -2.41
N ARG A 80 12.27 3.93 -3.28
CA ARG A 80 12.75 2.55 -3.31
C ARG A 80 13.41 2.13 -1.99
N GLN A 81 14.18 3.03 -1.35
CA GLN A 81 14.75 2.77 -0.03
C GLN A 81 13.65 2.60 1.03
N ALA A 82 12.61 3.45 1.03
CA ALA A 82 11.49 3.32 1.93
C ALA A 82 10.73 1.99 1.75
N VAL A 83 10.56 1.53 0.50
CA VAL A 83 9.98 0.21 0.21
C VAL A 83 10.82 -0.90 0.82
N LYS A 84 12.12 -0.92 0.58
CA LYS A 84 13.05 -1.95 1.13
C LYS A 84 12.97 -2.05 2.66
N GLU A 85 12.86 -0.93 3.33
CA GLU A 85 12.82 -0.86 4.80
C GLU A 85 11.43 -1.20 5.38
N SER A 86 10.36 -1.10 4.58
CA SER A 86 8.99 -1.35 5.02
C SER A 86 8.50 -2.78 4.74
N VAL A 87 9.07 -3.49 3.78
CA VAL A 87 8.72 -4.88 3.49
C VAL A 87 8.99 -5.77 4.69
N VAL A 88 7.98 -6.55 5.11
CA VAL A 88 8.08 -7.46 6.24
C VAL A 88 8.14 -8.90 5.73
N MET A 89 9.22 -9.60 6.01
CA MET A 89 9.32 -11.03 5.73
C MET A 89 8.61 -11.83 6.83
N LEU A 90 7.51 -12.50 6.45
CA LEU A 90 6.68 -13.29 7.35
C LEU A 90 7.08 -14.77 7.40
N LYS A 91 7.65 -15.28 6.31
CA LYS A 91 8.13 -16.67 6.20
C LYS A 91 9.34 -16.77 5.28
N ASN A 92 10.28 -17.65 5.64
CA ASN A 92 11.41 -18.06 4.81
C ASN A 92 11.79 -19.50 5.17
N SER A 93 11.14 -20.47 4.54
CA SER A 93 11.38 -21.90 4.77
C SER A 93 12.68 -22.32 4.12
N GLU A 94 13.48 -23.13 4.84
CA GLU A 94 14.71 -23.71 4.33
C GLU A 94 15.66 -22.73 3.63
N SER A 95 15.61 -21.46 4.04
CA SER A 95 16.39 -20.37 3.43
C SER A 95 16.13 -20.23 1.92
N THR A 96 14.88 -20.37 1.48
CA THR A 96 14.49 -20.15 0.08
C THR A 96 14.85 -18.74 -0.39
N LEU A 97 14.69 -17.75 0.47
CA LEU A 97 15.15 -16.36 0.23
C LEU A 97 16.54 -16.15 0.88
N PRO A 98 17.43 -15.41 0.22
CA PRO A 98 17.27 -14.73 -1.08
C PRO A 98 17.33 -15.70 -2.26
N LEU A 99 16.56 -15.39 -3.33
CA LEU A 99 16.65 -16.13 -4.59
C LEU A 99 17.98 -15.86 -5.31
N SER A 100 18.42 -16.81 -6.14
CA SER A 100 19.60 -16.63 -6.97
C SER A 100 19.33 -15.74 -8.17
N LYS A 101 20.14 -14.69 -8.35
CA LYS A 101 20.12 -13.87 -9.58
C LYS A 101 20.59 -14.62 -10.83
N ASN A 102 21.26 -15.76 -10.65
CA ASN A 102 21.76 -16.64 -11.72
C ASN A 102 20.87 -17.87 -11.89
N ALA A 103 19.63 -17.82 -11.46
CA ALA A 103 18.64 -18.86 -11.75
C ALA A 103 18.52 -19.04 -13.28
N THR A 104 18.20 -20.26 -13.73
CA THR A 104 17.96 -20.48 -15.16
C THR A 104 16.65 -19.82 -15.59
N ARG A 105 15.61 -19.95 -14.76
CA ARG A 105 14.28 -19.43 -15.07
C ARG A 105 13.51 -19.03 -13.81
N ILE A 106 13.00 -17.79 -13.82
CA ILE A 106 12.11 -17.25 -12.81
C ILE A 106 10.76 -16.96 -13.46
N VAL A 107 9.67 -17.39 -12.85
CA VAL A 107 8.32 -17.01 -13.25
C VAL A 107 7.77 -15.98 -12.26
N VAL A 108 7.18 -14.90 -12.78
CA VAL A 108 6.44 -13.92 -11.96
C VAL A 108 4.96 -14.08 -12.28
N ALA A 109 4.15 -14.40 -11.28
CA ALA A 109 2.75 -14.73 -11.43
C ALA A 109 1.85 -13.83 -10.60
N GLY A 110 0.54 -13.90 -10.83
CA GLY A 110 -0.46 -13.13 -10.12
C GLY A 110 -0.73 -11.76 -10.72
N ARG A 111 -1.90 -11.22 -10.40
CA ARG A 111 -2.42 -9.98 -10.99
C ARG A 111 -1.67 -8.71 -10.57
N GLY A 112 -0.90 -8.79 -9.49
CA GLY A 112 -0.03 -7.71 -9.02
C GLY A 112 1.37 -7.72 -9.64
N ALA A 113 1.73 -8.76 -10.41
CA ALA A 113 3.08 -8.95 -10.94
C ALA A 113 3.57 -7.78 -11.79
N ASP A 114 2.72 -7.31 -12.71
CA ASP A 114 3.01 -6.23 -13.66
C ASP A 114 1.89 -5.18 -13.60
N ASN A 115 1.76 -4.49 -12.43
CA ASN A 115 0.62 -3.62 -12.15
C ASN A 115 0.97 -2.50 -11.16
N VAL A 116 1.49 -1.37 -11.69
CA VAL A 116 1.83 -0.18 -10.88
C VAL A 116 0.60 0.34 -10.12
N GLY A 117 -0.58 0.32 -10.75
CA GLY A 117 -1.80 0.78 -10.10
C GLY A 117 -2.15 -0.01 -8.84
N MET A 118 -2.00 -1.32 -8.87
CA MET A 118 -2.21 -2.18 -7.70
C MET A 118 -1.14 -1.93 -6.62
N GLN A 119 0.12 -1.71 -7.01
CA GLN A 119 1.20 -1.33 -6.09
C GLN A 119 0.92 0.01 -5.39
N CYS A 120 0.33 0.97 -6.09
CA CYS A 120 0.04 2.30 -5.56
C CYS A 120 -1.18 2.31 -4.63
N GLY A 121 -2.20 1.52 -4.91
CA GLY A 121 -3.45 1.54 -4.16
C GLY A 121 -4.30 2.78 -4.42
N GLY A 122 -5.20 3.10 -3.49
CA GLY A 122 -6.05 4.27 -3.54
C GLY A 122 -5.30 5.59 -3.34
N TRP A 123 -5.96 6.71 -3.63
CA TRP A 123 -5.40 8.07 -3.57
C TRP A 123 -4.21 8.32 -4.51
N SER A 124 -3.98 7.42 -5.46
CA SER A 124 -2.95 7.56 -6.49
C SER A 124 -3.61 7.85 -7.82
N ILE A 125 -3.34 9.02 -8.41
CA ILE A 125 -3.91 9.59 -9.64
C ILE A 125 -5.43 9.84 -9.52
N SER A 126 -6.19 8.90 -8.99
CA SER A 126 -7.63 9.03 -8.73
C SER A 126 -7.96 8.67 -7.28
N TRP A 127 -9.16 9.06 -6.81
CA TRP A 127 -9.58 8.80 -5.44
C TRP A 127 -9.52 7.32 -5.08
N GLN A 128 -10.15 6.47 -5.86
CA GLN A 128 -10.18 5.02 -5.59
C GLN A 128 -8.93 4.28 -6.08
N GLY A 129 -8.05 4.94 -6.83
CA GLY A 129 -6.98 4.28 -7.55
C GLY A 129 -7.51 3.52 -8.77
N SER A 130 -6.64 2.82 -9.46
CA SER A 130 -7.00 1.94 -10.58
C SER A 130 -5.86 0.96 -10.88
N HIS A 131 -6.17 -0.09 -11.63
CA HIS A 131 -5.17 -1.05 -12.10
C HIS A 131 -4.38 -0.52 -13.30
N GLY A 132 -3.25 -1.17 -13.58
CA GLY A 132 -2.45 -1.01 -14.77
C GLY A 132 -1.36 0.08 -14.64
N ASP A 133 -0.90 0.55 -15.78
CA ASP A 133 0.15 1.57 -15.89
C ASP A 133 -0.45 2.98 -15.74
N ILE A 134 -0.71 3.38 -14.50
CA ILE A 134 -1.36 4.65 -14.15
C ILE A 134 -0.42 5.83 -13.98
N THR A 135 0.87 5.55 -13.78
CA THR A 135 1.92 6.56 -13.54
C THR A 135 3.28 5.92 -13.79
N PRO A 136 4.31 6.68 -14.17
CA PRO A 136 5.67 6.15 -14.29
C PRO A 136 6.12 5.45 -13.01
N GLY A 137 6.62 4.23 -13.13
CA GLY A 137 7.06 3.40 -12.00
C GLY A 137 7.79 2.17 -12.50
N THR A 138 8.18 1.30 -11.59
CA THR A 138 8.77 -0.02 -11.86
C THR A 138 7.88 -1.07 -11.23
N THR A 139 7.36 -2.00 -12.01
CA THR A 139 6.60 -3.13 -11.51
C THR A 139 7.53 -4.15 -10.84
N ILE A 140 6.96 -5.12 -10.10
CA ILE A 140 7.76 -6.22 -9.54
C ILE A 140 8.35 -7.05 -10.68
N PHE A 141 7.56 -7.30 -11.74
CA PHE A 141 8.03 -8.03 -12.92
C PHE A 141 9.21 -7.33 -13.61
N GLU A 142 9.09 -6.04 -13.89
CA GLU A 142 10.18 -5.24 -14.47
C GLU A 142 11.41 -5.22 -13.56
N GLY A 143 11.22 -5.02 -12.25
CA GLY A 143 12.31 -5.05 -11.29
C GLY A 143 13.07 -6.38 -11.25
N VAL A 144 12.37 -7.52 -11.42
CA VAL A 144 13.02 -8.83 -11.55
C VAL A 144 13.85 -8.88 -12.83
N GLN A 145 13.31 -8.43 -13.97
CA GLN A 145 14.04 -8.40 -15.25
C GLN A 145 15.29 -7.52 -15.18
N GLU A 146 15.22 -6.39 -14.46
CA GLU A 146 16.35 -5.47 -14.32
C GLU A 146 17.48 -6.02 -13.43
N LEU A 147 17.12 -6.86 -12.42
CA LEU A 147 18.07 -7.26 -11.38
C LEU A 147 18.78 -8.59 -11.65
N VAL A 148 18.12 -9.53 -12.31
CA VAL A 148 18.67 -10.86 -12.54
C VAL A 148 19.72 -10.86 -13.67
N SER A 149 20.47 -11.96 -13.76
CA SER A 149 21.48 -12.17 -14.81
C SER A 149 20.84 -12.12 -16.21
N GLU A 150 21.58 -11.61 -17.21
CA GLU A 150 21.16 -11.63 -18.63
C GLU A 150 20.87 -13.06 -19.15
N ASN A 151 21.38 -14.09 -18.48
CA ASN A 151 21.13 -15.49 -18.83
C ASN A 151 19.90 -16.08 -18.12
N THR A 152 19.26 -15.34 -17.22
CA THR A 152 18.07 -15.77 -16.52
C THR A 152 16.83 -15.47 -17.36
N GLU A 153 16.08 -16.51 -17.70
CA GLU A 153 14.75 -16.31 -18.32
C GLU A 153 13.76 -15.80 -17.27
N VAL A 154 13.16 -14.64 -17.51
CA VAL A 154 12.08 -14.10 -16.67
C VAL A 154 10.79 -14.12 -17.45
N GLN A 155 9.82 -14.90 -16.98
CA GLN A 155 8.53 -15.05 -17.65
C GLN A 155 7.38 -14.53 -16.79
N LEU A 156 6.52 -13.69 -17.38
CA LEU A 156 5.24 -13.30 -16.79
C LEU A 156 4.18 -14.38 -17.07
N SER A 157 3.48 -14.83 -16.02
CA SER A 157 2.36 -15.78 -16.11
C SER A 157 1.29 -15.45 -15.10
N ILE A 158 0.37 -14.57 -15.45
CA ILE A 158 -0.64 -14.03 -14.50
C ILE A 158 -1.43 -15.14 -13.80
N ASP A 159 -1.74 -16.22 -14.49
CA ASP A 159 -2.47 -17.39 -13.98
C ASP A 159 -1.57 -18.47 -13.34
N GLY A 160 -0.24 -18.29 -13.38
CA GLY A 160 0.73 -19.22 -12.83
C GLY A 160 0.93 -20.50 -13.65
N THR A 161 0.30 -20.68 -14.81
CA THR A 161 0.37 -21.92 -15.60
C THR A 161 1.75 -22.22 -16.16
N ALA A 162 2.61 -21.20 -16.31
CA ALA A 162 3.99 -21.38 -16.79
C ALA A 162 5.00 -21.80 -15.70
N SER A 163 4.55 -22.09 -14.48
CA SER A 163 5.43 -22.36 -13.33
C SER A 163 6.29 -23.61 -13.46
N SER A 164 5.80 -24.63 -14.18
CA SER A 164 6.52 -25.91 -14.31
C SER A 164 7.92 -25.75 -14.92
N GLY A 165 8.94 -26.27 -14.25
CA GLY A 165 10.33 -26.20 -14.69
C GLY A 165 11.04 -24.88 -14.43
N ALA A 166 10.43 -23.94 -13.70
CA ALA A 166 11.12 -22.77 -13.16
C ALA A 166 11.98 -23.17 -11.94
N ASP A 167 13.01 -22.38 -11.64
CA ASP A 167 13.79 -22.53 -10.42
C ASP A 167 13.04 -21.95 -9.20
N ALA A 168 12.25 -20.91 -9.43
CA ALA A 168 11.33 -20.32 -8.44
C ALA A 168 10.18 -19.57 -9.12
N VAL A 169 9.08 -19.39 -8.38
CA VAL A 169 7.94 -18.56 -8.79
C VAL A 169 7.70 -17.47 -7.75
N ILE A 170 7.63 -16.23 -8.20
CA ILE A 170 7.23 -15.10 -7.40
C ILE A 170 5.75 -14.82 -7.69
N VAL A 171 4.87 -15.01 -6.71
CA VAL A 171 3.41 -14.85 -6.88
C VAL A 171 2.97 -13.57 -6.20
N VAL A 172 2.54 -12.58 -6.99
CA VAL A 172 2.12 -11.26 -6.51
C VAL A 172 0.60 -11.17 -6.47
N ILE A 173 0.05 -11.20 -5.28
CA ILE A 173 -1.38 -11.17 -4.97
C ILE A 173 -1.74 -9.99 -4.09
N GLY A 174 -3.01 -9.74 -3.85
CA GLY A 174 -3.42 -8.74 -2.85
C GLY A 174 -4.77 -8.09 -3.12
N GLU A 175 -4.98 -6.91 -2.55
CA GLU A 175 -6.20 -6.16 -2.67
C GLU A 175 -6.25 -5.33 -3.97
N ASP A 176 -7.45 -5.13 -4.52
CA ASP A 176 -7.67 -4.12 -5.54
C ASP A 176 -7.47 -2.73 -4.92
N PRO A 177 -7.06 -1.71 -5.70
CA PRO A 177 -6.98 -0.35 -5.20
C PRO A 177 -8.32 0.12 -4.62
N TYR A 178 -8.27 0.77 -3.45
CA TYR A 178 -9.45 1.35 -2.80
C TYR A 178 -9.06 2.55 -1.95
N ALA A 179 -10.03 3.41 -1.67
CA ALA A 179 -9.95 4.45 -0.66
C ALA A 179 -11.24 4.52 0.15
N GLU A 180 -11.11 4.86 1.45
CA GLU A 180 -12.20 5.09 2.37
C GLU A 180 -13.24 3.95 2.40
N MET A 181 -14.54 4.26 2.47
CA MET A 181 -15.64 3.32 2.62
C MET A 181 -15.71 2.21 1.54
N VAL A 182 -15.13 2.41 0.38
CA VAL A 182 -15.03 1.36 -0.64
C VAL A 182 -14.11 0.23 -0.17
N GLY A 183 -13.16 0.56 0.71
CA GLY A 183 -12.30 -0.41 1.34
C GLY A 183 -12.90 -1.12 2.55
N ASP A 184 -14.11 -0.75 3.01
CA ASP A 184 -14.77 -1.42 4.13
C ASP A 184 -15.19 -2.83 3.73
N ARG A 185 -14.74 -3.83 4.48
CA ARG A 185 -14.99 -5.25 4.20
C ARG A 185 -15.32 -6.01 5.49
N GLU A 186 -16.32 -6.85 5.42
CA GLU A 186 -16.66 -7.81 6.49
C GLU A 186 -15.77 -9.06 6.46
N ASN A 187 -15.03 -9.27 5.36
CA ASN A 187 -14.19 -10.43 5.14
C ASN A 187 -12.83 -10.00 4.57
N LEU A 188 -11.75 -10.34 5.26
CA LEU A 188 -10.36 -10.07 4.87
C LEU A 188 -9.65 -11.28 4.28
N ASN A 189 -10.37 -12.30 3.83
CA ASN A 189 -9.77 -13.41 3.07
C ASN A 189 -9.25 -12.92 1.71
N LEU A 190 -8.28 -13.66 1.18
CA LEU A 190 -7.80 -13.47 -0.18
C LEU A 190 -8.91 -13.75 -1.19
N SER A 191 -8.82 -13.15 -2.38
CA SER A 191 -9.78 -13.37 -3.46
C SER A 191 -9.69 -14.82 -3.99
N GLU A 192 -10.82 -15.33 -4.52
CA GLU A 192 -10.83 -16.65 -5.18
C GLU A 192 -9.84 -16.71 -6.35
N ALA A 193 -9.66 -15.59 -7.07
CA ALA A 193 -8.71 -15.49 -8.17
C ALA A 193 -7.26 -15.63 -7.67
N ASP A 194 -6.88 -14.98 -6.57
CA ASP A 194 -5.56 -15.11 -5.98
C ASP A 194 -5.32 -16.54 -5.47
N ILE A 195 -6.30 -17.15 -4.81
CA ILE A 195 -6.23 -18.55 -4.36
C ILE A 195 -6.06 -19.52 -5.54
N ALA A 196 -6.74 -19.28 -6.67
CA ALA A 196 -6.60 -20.12 -7.86
C ALA A 196 -5.17 -20.09 -8.43
N VAL A 197 -4.55 -18.90 -8.51
CA VAL A 197 -3.15 -18.77 -8.96
C VAL A 197 -2.20 -19.48 -8.01
N LEU A 198 -2.34 -19.29 -6.71
CA LEU A 198 -1.52 -19.94 -5.69
C LEU A 198 -1.62 -21.47 -5.78
N ASN A 199 -2.82 -22.02 -5.95
CA ASN A 199 -3.04 -23.46 -6.13
C ASN A 199 -2.41 -23.98 -7.41
N THR A 200 -2.45 -23.20 -8.51
CA THR A 200 -1.80 -23.55 -9.78
C THR A 200 -0.29 -23.64 -9.58
N VAL A 201 0.33 -22.65 -8.96
CA VAL A 201 1.77 -22.63 -8.70
C VAL A 201 2.16 -23.75 -7.73
N LYS A 202 1.43 -23.93 -6.63
CA LYS A 202 1.65 -25.03 -5.67
C LYS A 202 1.66 -26.39 -6.37
N SER A 203 0.75 -26.61 -7.31
CA SER A 203 0.64 -27.86 -8.06
C SER A 203 1.84 -28.16 -8.96
N SER A 204 2.66 -27.15 -9.29
CA SER A 204 3.90 -27.34 -10.06
C SER A 204 5.04 -27.94 -9.24
N GLY A 205 4.98 -27.86 -7.91
CA GLY A 205 6.02 -28.31 -6.99
C GLY A 205 7.30 -27.44 -7.01
N VAL A 206 7.24 -26.26 -7.62
CA VAL A 206 8.37 -25.31 -7.69
C VAL A 206 8.36 -24.42 -6.45
N PRO A 207 9.52 -24.01 -5.89
CA PRO A 207 9.59 -23.07 -4.78
C PRO A 207 8.76 -21.81 -5.04
N MET A 208 7.87 -21.45 -4.09
CA MET A 208 6.92 -20.37 -4.23
C MET A 208 7.19 -19.26 -3.23
N VAL A 209 7.48 -18.05 -3.73
CA VAL A 209 7.61 -16.82 -2.94
C VAL A 209 6.37 -15.97 -3.16
N VAL A 210 5.60 -15.74 -2.11
CA VAL A 210 4.38 -14.92 -2.17
C VAL A 210 4.70 -13.49 -1.76
N VAL A 211 4.26 -12.54 -2.57
CA VAL A 211 4.28 -11.10 -2.30
C VAL A 211 2.85 -10.62 -2.16
N LEU A 212 2.48 -10.17 -0.98
CA LEU A 212 1.15 -9.65 -0.68
C LEU A 212 1.13 -8.13 -0.76
N LEU A 213 0.38 -7.58 -1.72
CA LEU A 213 0.06 -6.16 -1.84
C LEU A 213 -1.24 -5.86 -1.13
N SER A 214 -1.20 -5.17 0.01
CA SER A 214 -2.41 -4.85 0.78
C SER A 214 -2.22 -3.63 1.68
N GLY A 215 -3.29 -2.91 1.95
CA GLY A 215 -3.29 -1.79 2.90
C GLY A 215 -3.42 -2.23 4.36
N ARG A 216 -3.58 -3.54 4.63
CA ARG A 216 -3.87 -4.12 5.95
C ARG A 216 -3.50 -5.60 6.01
N PRO A 217 -3.42 -6.21 7.21
CA PRO A 217 -3.34 -7.66 7.36
C PRO A 217 -4.55 -8.36 6.73
N MET A 218 -4.29 -9.42 5.97
CA MET A 218 -5.29 -10.29 5.36
C MET A 218 -5.27 -11.66 6.06
N ILE A 219 -6.33 -12.46 5.93
CA ILE A 219 -6.34 -13.83 6.44
C ILE A 219 -5.58 -14.71 5.43
N ILE A 220 -4.40 -15.18 5.84
CA ILE A 220 -3.42 -15.83 4.95
C ILE A 220 -2.99 -17.22 5.42
N ASN A 221 -3.59 -17.77 6.45
CA ASN A 221 -3.12 -18.98 7.13
C ASN A 221 -2.86 -20.16 6.17
N GLU A 222 -3.81 -20.43 5.26
CA GLU A 222 -3.68 -21.55 4.31
C GLU A 222 -2.53 -21.32 3.34
N VAL A 223 -2.45 -20.13 2.78
CA VAL A 223 -1.41 -19.75 1.81
C VAL A 223 -0.04 -19.71 2.44
N LEU A 224 0.05 -19.23 3.69
CA LEU A 224 1.31 -19.18 4.44
C LEU A 224 1.92 -20.57 4.63
N ASN A 225 1.09 -21.60 4.84
CA ASN A 225 1.57 -22.97 4.97
C ASN A 225 2.21 -23.48 3.67
N ASP A 226 1.67 -23.10 2.53
CA ASP A 226 2.05 -23.58 1.21
C ASP A 226 3.23 -22.82 0.59
N ALA A 227 3.43 -21.57 0.97
CA ALA A 227 4.52 -20.74 0.47
C ALA A 227 5.87 -21.13 1.10
N ASP A 228 6.95 -21.06 0.34
CA ASP A 228 8.32 -21.21 0.85
C ASP A 228 8.87 -19.90 1.39
N GLY A 229 8.55 -18.77 0.74
CA GLY A 229 8.77 -17.41 1.22
C GLY A 229 7.47 -16.60 1.22
N PHE A 230 7.30 -15.70 2.21
CA PHE A 230 6.13 -14.82 2.26
C PHE A 230 6.53 -13.41 2.70
N LEU A 231 6.21 -12.43 1.86
CA LEU A 231 6.49 -11.01 2.09
C LEU A 231 5.18 -10.21 2.17
N ALA A 232 4.97 -9.49 3.28
CA ALA A 232 3.97 -8.44 3.36
C ALA A 232 4.61 -7.16 2.79
N ALA A 233 4.21 -6.79 1.59
CA ALA A 233 4.83 -5.70 0.83
C ALA A 233 4.06 -4.38 0.94
N TRP A 234 2.91 -4.40 1.61
CA TRP A 234 2.03 -3.24 1.75
C TRP A 234 1.67 -2.62 0.40
N LEU A 235 1.82 -1.31 0.26
CA LEU A 235 1.60 -0.57 -0.98
C LEU A 235 2.93 0.13 -1.35
N PRO A 236 3.77 -0.52 -2.17
CA PRO A 236 5.11 -0.01 -2.51
C PRO A 236 5.10 1.19 -3.47
N GLY A 237 3.92 1.62 -3.90
CA GLY A 237 3.81 2.73 -4.84
C GLY A 237 4.45 2.42 -6.18
N THR A 238 5.26 3.36 -6.67
CA THR A 238 5.93 3.25 -7.98
C THR A 238 7.21 2.41 -7.95
N GLU A 239 7.62 1.87 -6.78
CA GLU A 239 8.97 1.30 -6.61
C GLU A 239 8.93 -0.20 -6.28
N GLY A 240 8.27 -1.00 -7.14
CA GLY A 240 8.26 -2.47 -7.03
C GLY A 240 9.66 -3.10 -6.99
N GLY A 241 10.65 -2.45 -7.59
CA GLY A 241 12.04 -2.85 -7.51
C GLY A 241 12.61 -2.92 -6.09
N GLY A 242 12.04 -2.17 -5.13
CA GLY A 242 12.44 -2.26 -3.72
C GLY A 242 12.07 -3.59 -3.07
N ILE A 243 10.96 -4.20 -3.50
CA ILE A 243 10.59 -5.55 -3.07
C ILE A 243 11.55 -6.58 -3.67
N VAL A 244 11.91 -6.39 -4.94
CA VAL A 244 12.85 -7.25 -5.67
C VAL A 244 14.23 -7.22 -5.02
N ASP A 245 14.70 -6.05 -4.55
CA ASP A 245 15.94 -5.94 -3.77
C ASP A 245 15.93 -6.86 -2.53
N VAL A 246 14.79 -6.98 -1.86
CA VAL A 246 14.63 -7.91 -0.73
C VAL A 246 14.57 -9.35 -1.21
N ILE A 247 13.87 -9.68 -2.28
CA ILE A 247 13.75 -11.07 -2.78
C ILE A 247 15.11 -11.66 -3.18
N PHE A 248 15.99 -10.84 -3.76
CA PHE A 248 17.29 -11.29 -4.30
C PHE A 248 18.50 -10.90 -3.42
N GLY A 249 18.28 -10.43 -2.21
CA GLY A 249 19.35 -10.22 -1.22
C GLY A 249 20.17 -8.94 -1.40
N GLU A 250 19.73 -7.97 -2.22
CA GLU A 250 20.35 -6.65 -2.27
C GLU A 250 20.08 -5.83 -1.00
N HIS A 251 19.03 -6.18 -0.28
CA HIS A 251 18.68 -5.61 1.00
C HIS A 251 18.20 -6.69 1.95
N ASN A 252 18.86 -6.83 3.13
CA ASN A 252 18.38 -7.73 4.17
C ASN A 252 17.09 -7.17 4.78
N PRO A 253 15.97 -7.91 4.77
CA PRO A 253 14.71 -7.41 5.28
C PRO A 253 14.83 -6.96 6.74
N SER A 254 14.42 -5.73 7.00
CA SER A 254 14.47 -5.10 8.34
C SER A 254 13.09 -4.69 8.83
N GLY A 255 12.09 -4.68 7.96
CA GLY A 255 10.73 -4.29 8.25
C GLY A 255 10.11 -5.13 9.36
N LYS A 256 9.29 -4.49 10.19
CA LYS A 256 8.56 -5.10 11.31
C LYS A 256 7.09 -4.73 11.22
N LEU A 257 6.21 -5.66 11.58
CA LEU A 257 4.78 -5.39 11.62
C LEU A 257 4.48 -4.21 12.55
N SER A 258 3.84 -3.19 12.02
CA SER A 258 3.34 -2.03 12.76
C SER A 258 1.98 -2.26 13.41
N VAL A 259 1.37 -3.40 13.13
CA VAL A 259 0.08 -3.85 13.67
C VAL A 259 0.15 -5.35 13.95
N THR A 260 -0.73 -5.84 14.82
CA THR A 260 -0.94 -7.27 15.05
C THR A 260 -1.58 -7.91 13.81
N TRP A 261 -1.12 -9.10 13.41
CA TRP A 261 -1.70 -9.84 12.30
C TRP A 261 -2.67 -10.90 12.82
N PRO A 262 -3.99 -10.80 12.57
CA PRO A 262 -4.97 -11.74 13.08
C PRO A 262 -4.83 -13.12 12.42
N ALA A 263 -5.14 -14.17 13.16
CA ALA A 263 -5.24 -15.54 12.62
C ALA A 263 -6.63 -15.84 12.03
N SER A 264 -7.66 -15.09 12.40
CA SER A 264 -9.02 -15.24 11.87
C SER A 264 -9.82 -13.94 11.96
N MET A 265 -10.96 -13.89 11.27
CA MET A 265 -11.86 -12.74 11.32
C MET A 265 -12.47 -12.54 12.69
N GLU A 266 -12.70 -13.62 13.46
CA GLU A 266 -13.29 -13.57 14.80
C GLU A 266 -12.37 -12.91 15.82
N GLN A 267 -11.08 -12.83 15.54
CA GLN A 267 -10.12 -12.13 16.42
C GLN A 267 -10.16 -10.60 16.26
N ILE A 268 -10.81 -10.07 15.25
CA ILE A 268 -10.76 -8.62 14.96
C ILE A 268 -11.86 -7.88 15.75
N PRO A 269 -11.49 -6.83 16.52
CA PRO A 269 -10.14 -6.27 16.66
C PRO A 269 -9.23 -7.08 17.61
N ILE A 270 -7.92 -7.18 17.30
CA ILE A 270 -6.91 -7.78 18.16
C ILE A 270 -5.71 -6.81 18.31
N ASN A 271 -5.30 -6.53 19.55
CA ASN A 271 -4.25 -5.58 19.84
C ASN A 271 -3.26 -6.15 20.88
N SER A 272 -2.02 -5.73 20.79
CA SER A 272 -1.02 -6.06 21.81
C SER A 272 -1.48 -5.55 23.17
N GLY A 273 -1.55 -6.48 24.15
CA GLY A 273 -2.02 -6.19 25.52
C GLY A 273 -3.45 -6.65 25.79
N ASP A 274 -4.17 -7.17 24.81
CA ASP A 274 -5.48 -7.81 25.04
C ASP A 274 -5.31 -9.07 25.91
N SER A 275 -6.35 -9.41 26.68
CA SER A 275 -6.34 -10.58 27.59
C SER A 275 -6.25 -11.91 26.86
N GLU A 276 -6.80 -11.97 25.64
CA GLU A 276 -6.70 -13.10 24.72
C GLU A 276 -5.90 -12.66 23.50
N TYR A 277 -4.58 -12.89 23.50
CA TYR A 277 -3.66 -12.45 22.46
C TYR A 277 -2.93 -13.63 21.84
N GLU A 278 -3.55 -14.27 20.86
CA GLU A 278 -2.99 -15.38 20.08
C GLU A 278 -3.03 -15.07 18.56
N PRO A 279 -2.31 -14.04 18.11
CA PRO A 279 -2.33 -13.64 16.70
C PRO A 279 -1.57 -14.62 15.82
N LEU A 280 -1.79 -14.55 14.50
CA LEU A 280 -0.93 -15.24 13.52
C LEU A 280 0.51 -14.73 13.61
N PHE A 281 0.69 -13.39 13.70
CA PHE A 281 1.96 -12.76 14.00
C PHE A 281 1.76 -11.59 14.97
N PRO A 282 2.59 -11.48 16.02
CA PRO A 282 2.51 -10.37 16.96
C PRO A 282 2.98 -9.05 16.34
N LEU A 283 2.56 -7.93 16.95
CA LEU A 283 3.15 -6.61 16.71
C LEU A 283 4.67 -6.69 16.79
N GLY A 284 5.37 -6.08 15.84
CA GLY A 284 6.83 -6.06 15.78
C GLY A 284 7.48 -7.31 15.18
N PHE A 285 6.68 -8.30 14.73
CA PHE A 285 7.21 -9.48 14.04
C PHE A 285 7.80 -9.11 12.67
N GLY A 286 8.82 -9.83 12.26
CA GLY A 286 9.47 -9.76 10.95
C GLY A 286 10.77 -10.55 10.99
N LEU A 287 11.01 -11.35 9.95
CA LEU A 287 12.22 -12.15 9.78
C LEU A 287 13.31 -11.36 9.05
N ASN A 288 14.51 -11.87 9.10
CA ASN A 288 15.66 -11.48 8.28
C ASN A 288 16.30 -12.76 7.73
N TYR A 289 17.31 -12.62 6.84
CA TYR A 289 18.07 -13.78 6.36
C TYR A 289 18.94 -14.38 7.47
#